data_c48496a3d752b6470aae360521cbcc54
#
_entry.id   c48496a3d752b6470aae360521cbcc54
#
_cell.length_a   1.000
_cell.length_b   1.000
_cell.length_c   1.000
_cell.angle_alpha   90.00
_cell.angle_beta   90.00
_cell.angle_gamma   90.00
#
_symmetry.space_group_name_H-M   'P 1'
#
loop_
_entity.id
_entity.type
_entity.pdbx_description
1 polymer ?
#
loop_
_entity_poly.entity_id
_entity_poly.type
_entity_poly.pdbx_seq_one_letter_code
_entity_poly.pdbx_strand_id
1 'polypeptide(L)'
;KSMIYISALTEADAVMGNDGKFIRDVAKAAGELSPKFIAICGSPMPAMTGFDYSSAAEEIESQTGLTTFFVDTNGTHSYLQGAEGAFLNIAKLFCREGKEKQANSVNIIGATPLDFSVNTSVSSIKKWLLDNGFSVQSCFAMDSSLDEISTAPQAAVSLVISSDGIAAAKYLFDTYGVPYVVGVPVGKSFSKKLSTDLKRAVSEGVCINSCGEKAVENAHMIVAGESVFASSLGAELGAKTVATVGIRNSEVLSGTDIFCKEEAELEKLFSQHKTVIADPLFRPICKGASFVSLPHVAFSGRCFLKDIPDLIDKDVSKILNL
;
A
#
# COMPACT_ATOMS: atom_id res chain seq x y z
N LYS A 1 16.30 -7.39 -10.25
CA LYS A 1 16.34 -7.55 -8.78
C LYS A 1 16.74 -6.22 -8.17
N SER A 2 15.92 -5.65 -7.28
CA SER A 2 16.26 -4.41 -6.60
C SER A 2 17.43 -4.63 -5.65
N MET A 3 18.32 -3.64 -5.56
CA MET A 3 19.46 -3.64 -4.65
C MET A 3 19.31 -2.49 -3.66
N ILE A 4 19.72 -2.72 -2.44
CA ILE A 4 19.75 -1.71 -1.38
C ILE A 4 21.21 -1.36 -1.14
N TYR A 5 21.52 -0.08 -1.24
CA TYR A 5 22.83 0.48 -0.92
C TYR A 5 22.70 1.35 0.34
N ILE A 6 23.60 1.15 1.30
CA ILE A 6 23.64 1.94 2.53
C ILE A 6 24.91 2.78 2.48
N SER A 7 24.77 4.11 2.45
CA SER A 7 25.90 5.04 2.37
C SER A 7 26.76 5.10 3.65
N ALA A 8 26.25 4.56 4.75
CA ALA A 8 26.93 4.54 6.05
C ALA A 8 27.48 5.92 6.47
N LEU A 9 26.66 6.99 6.30
CA LEU A 9 27.01 8.30 6.85
C LEU A 9 27.18 8.20 8.36
N THR A 10 28.32 8.69 8.84
CA THR A 10 28.61 8.75 10.27
C THR A 10 27.96 9.99 10.90
N GLU A 11 27.87 10.02 12.22
CA GLU A 11 27.42 11.20 12.96
C GLU A 11 28.29 12.44 12.62
N ALA A 12 29.60 12.25 12.49
CA ALA A 12 30.51 13.31 12.07
C ALA A 12 30.21 13.82 10.66
N ASP A 13 29.93 12.93 9.70
CA ASP A 13 29.55 13.32 8.33
C ASP A 13 28.26 14.15 8.33
N ALA A 14 27.27 13.77 9.15
CA ALA A 14 26.00 14.47 9.27
C ALA A 14 26.18 15.87 9.89
N VAL A 15 26.96 15.98 10.96
CA VAL A 15 27.24 17.27 11.65
C VAL A 15 28.09 18.21 10.79
N MET A 16 29.06 17.68 10.07
CA MET A 16 29.97 18.47 9.21
C MET A 16 29.38 18.83 7.85
N GLY A 17 28.22 18.30 7.49
CA GLY A 17 27.59 18.55 6.19
C GLY A 17 28.36 17.91 5.03
N ASN A 18 28.76 16.64 5.15
CA ASN A 18 29.57 15.96 4.11
C ASN A 18 28.71 15.35 2.99
N ASP A 19 27.83 16.16 2.39
CA ASP A 19 26.92 15.75 1.32
C ASP A 19 27.68 15.22 0.09
N GLY A 20 28.83 15.81 -0.21
CA GLY A 20 29.68 15.40 -1.30
C GLY A 20 30.21 13.95 -1.18
N LYS A 21 30.38 13.42 0.04
CA LYS A 21 30.71 12.00 0.24
C LYS A 21 29.56 11.11 -0.18
N PHE A 22 28.35 11.43 0.27
CA PHE A 22 27.14 10.68 -0.09
C PHE A 22 26.97 10.61 -1.60
N ILE A 23 27.04 11.75 -2.29
CA ILE A 23 26.90 11.86 -3.74
C ILE A 23 27.92 10.99 -4.47
N ARG A 24 29.20 11.10 -4.11
CA ARG A 24 30.27 10.29 -4.72
C ARG A 24 30.10 8.79 -4.49
N ASP A 25 29.72 8.40 -3.28
CA ASP A 25 29.56 6.98 -2.93
C ASP A 25 28.39 6.36 -3.70
N VAL A 26 27.26 7.07 -3.84
CA VAL A 26 26.10 6.63 -4.62
C VAL A 26 26.43 6.58 -6.11
N ALA A 27 27.09 7.61 -6.67
CA ALA A 27 27.48 7.63 -8.08
C ALA A 27 28.46 6.49 -8.42
N LYS A 28 29.42 6.19 -7.52
CA LYS A 28 30.31 5.05 -7.67
C LYS A 28 29.55 3.72 -7.67
N ALA A 29 28.65 3.52 -6.69
CA ALA A 29 27.83 2.32 -6.59
C ALA A 29 26.93 2.15 -7.83
N ALA A 30 26.39 3.23 -8.37
CA ALA A 30 25.61 3.21 -9.61
C ALA A 30 26.43 2.70 -10.80
N GLY A 31 27.68 3.13 -10.92
CA GLY A 31 28.60 2.63 -11.98
C GLY A 31 28.90 1.14 -11.86
N GLU A 32 28.99 0.62 -10.63
CA GLU A 32 29.27 -0.81 -10.38
C GLU A 32 28.01 -1.69 -10.57
N LEU A 33 26.83 -1.18 -10.20
CA LEU A 33 25.59 -1.95 -10.14
C LEU A 33 24.72 -1.81 -11.39
N SER A 34 24.94 -0.78 -12.21
CA SER A 34 24.18 -0.47 -13.42
C SER A 34 22.65 -0.51 -13.21
N PRO A 35 22.09 0.24 -12.25
CA PRO A 35 20.66 0.25 -11.99
C PRO A 35 19.89 0.95 -13.11
N LYS A 36 18.57 0.72 -13.23
CA LYS A 36 17.69 1.46 -14.14
C LYS A 36 17.34 2.86 -13.60
N PHE A 37 17.34 3.02 -12.29
CA PHE A 37 17.09 4.29 -11.57
C PHE A 37 17.63 4.22 -10.15
N ILE A 38 17.69 5.35 -9.47
CA ILE A 38 18.12 5.46 -8.08
C ILE A 38 16.99 6.10 -7.28
N ALA A 39 16.55 5.45 -6.22
CA ALA A 39 15.62 6.02 -5.24
C ALA A 39 16.36 6.25 -3.93
N ILE A 40 16.43 7.49 -3.48
CA ILE A 40 17.04 7.87 -2.22
C ILE A 40 15.96 7.84 -1.14
N CYS A 41 16.20 7.09 -0.08
CA CYS A 41 15.36 7.07 1.11
C CYS A 41 16.11 7.74 2.25
N GLY A 42 15.51 8.72 2.90
CA GLY A 42 16.06 9.38 4.05
C GLY A 42 16.00 8.52 5.32
N SER A 43 16.73 8.96 6.33
CA SER A 43 16.68 8.40 7.68
C SER A 43 16.62 9.53 8.71
N PRO A 44 16.25 9.26 9.98
CA PRO A 44 16.01 10.31 10.96
C PRO A 44 17.22 11.25 11.18
N MET A 45 18.43 10.71 11.28
CA MET A 45 19.60 11.52 11.61
C MET A 45 19.92 12.57 10.53
N PRO A 46 20.10 12.23 9.24
CA PRO A 46 20.33 13.24 8.22
C PRO A 46 19.15 14.22 8.05
N ALA A 47 17.91 13.75 8.24
CA ALA A 47 16.74 14.64 8.19
C ALA A 47 16.79 15.70 9.31
N MET A 48 17.22 15.33 10.53
CA MET A 48 17.37 16.27 11.66
C MET A 48 18.52 17.27 11.47
N THR A 49 19.56 16.90 10.75
CA THR A 49 20.70 17.78 10.45
C THR A 49 20.50 18.65 9.21
N GLY A 50 19.35 18.54 8.54
CA GLY A 50 18.99 19.38 7.40
C GLY A 50 19.66 18.96 6.08
N PHE A 51 19.96 17.65 5.91
CA PHE A 51 20.48 17.11 4.66
C PHE A 51 19.52 17.38 3.51
N ASP A 52 19.98 17.99 2.43
CA ASP A 52 19.17 18.27 1.25
C ASP A 52 19.18 17.09 0.27
N TYR A 53 18.24 16.17 0.49
CA TYR A 53 18.08 15.00 -0.36
C TYR A 53 17.67 15.34 -1.79
N SER A 54 16.94 16.43 -2.01
CA SER A 54 16.49 16.83 -3.33
C SER A 54 17.66 17.30 -4.18
N SER A 55 18.48 18.20 -3.65
CA SER A 55 19.70 18.66 -4.30
C SER A 55 20.69 17.51 -4.53
N ALA A 56 20.82 16.59 -3.57
CA ALA A 56 21.67 15.41 -3.73
C ALA A 56 21.16 14.49 -4.86
N ALA A 57 19.85 14.33 -5.00
CA ALA A 57 19.27 13.54 -6.10
C ALA A 57 19.55 14.16 -7.47
N GLU A 58 19.38 15.48 -7.60
CA GLU A 58 19.68 16.21 -8.85
C GLU A 58 21.16 16.09 -9.24
N GLU A 59 22.07 16.23 -8.27
CA GLU A 59 23.50 16.10 -8.51
C GLU A 59 23.90 14.67 -8.92
N ILE A 60 23.35 13.64 -8.25
CA ILE A 60 23.58 12.24 -8.61
C ILE A 60 23.04 11.96 -10.02
N GLU A 61 21.85 12.45 -10.36
CA GLU A 61 21.29 12.32 -11.71
C GLU A 61 22.19 12.98 -12.76
N SER A 62 22.70 14.17 -12.47
CA SER A 62 23.66 14.89 -13.34
C SER A 62 24.95 14.12 -13.58
N GLN A 63 25.50 13.48 -12.52
CA GLN A 63 26.75 12.72 -12.61
C GLN A 63 26.58 11.35 -13.27
N THR A 64 25.45 10.70 -13.06
CA THR A 64 25.24 9.30 -13.51
C THR A 64 24.43 9.17 -14.79
N GLY A 65 23.63 10.18 -15.14
CA GLY A 65 22.64 10.13 -16.22
C GLY A 65 21.45 9.22 -15.91
N LEU A 66 21.30 8.75 -14.66
CA LEU A 66 20.23 7.86 -14.24
C LEU A 66 19.13 8.67 -13.54
N THR A 67 17.89 8.43 -13.89
CA THR A 67 16.75 9.02 -13.16
C THR A 67 16.91 8.76 -11.69
N THR A 68 17.03 9.83 -10.91
CA THR A 68 17.25 9.78 -9.46
C THR A 68 16.19 10.63 -8.76
N PHE A 69 15.58 10.09 -7.72
CA PHE A 69 14.56 10.79 -6.96
C PHE A 69 14.64 10.48 -5.46
N PHE A 70 14.15 11.39 -4.67
CA PHE A 70 14.04 11.25 -3.23
C PHE A 70 12.62 10.82 -2.83
N VAL A 71 12.55 9.90 -1.88
CA VAL A 71 11.31 9.53 -1.19
C VAL A 71 11.41 10.06 0.23
N ASP A 72 10.47 10.94 0.63
CA ASP A 72 10.48 11.57 1.95
C ASP A 72 10.19 10.55 3.06
N THR A 73 11.27 9.92 3.51
CA THR A 73 11.30 8.96 4.62
C THR A 73 12.22 9.49 5.70
N ASN A 74 11.67 10.12 6.72
CA ASN A 74 12.45 10.74 7.80
C ASN A 74 12.35 10.00 9.14
N GLY A 75 11.60 8.89 9.19
CA GLY A 75 11.37 8.08 10.40
C GLY A 75 10.34 8.64 11.38
N THR A 76 9.72 9.79 11.07
CA THR A 76 8.61 10.38 11.87
C THR A 76 7.24 10.11 11.27
N HIS A 77 7.20 9.64 10.04
CA HIS A 77 5.98 9.30 9.30
C HIS A 77 5.71 7.80 9.33
N SER A 78 4.46 7.43 9.02
CA SER A 78 4.10 6.02 8.86
C SER A 78 4.74 5.41 7.60
N TYR A 79 4.88 4.08 7.55
CA TYR A 79 5.37 3.38 6.37
C TYR A 79 4.51 3.64 5.12
N LEU A 80 3.20 3.88 5.30
CA LEU A 80 2.29 4.19 4.20
C LEU A 80 2.67 5.48 3.47
N GLN A 81 3.13 6.50 4.20
CA GLN A 81 3.56 7.74 3.56
C GLN A 81 4.81 7.54 2.70
N GLY A 82 5.76 6.75 3.19
CA GLY A 82 6.95 6.39 2.41
C GLY A 82 6.60 5.58 1.16
N ALA A 83 5.73 4.57 1.30
CA ALA A 83 5.28 3.74 0.18
C ALA A 83 4.45 4.58 -0.83
N GLU A 84 3.55 5.43 -0.36
CA GLU A 84 2.75 6.36 -1.20
C GLU A 84 3.66 7.28 -2.02
N GLY A 85 4.67 7.89 -1.37
CA GLY A 85 5.65 8.73 -2.05
C GLY A 85 6.45 7.97 -3.12
N ALA A 86 6.85 6.74 -2.83
CA ALA A 86 7.54 5.88 -3.78
C ALA A 86 6.65 5.53 -4.98
N PHE A 87 5.40 5.09 -4.78
CA PHE A 87 4.46 4.80 -5.87
C PHE A 87 4.16 6.02 -6.72
N LEU A 88 3.95 7.17 -6.09
CA LEU A 88 3.68 8.41 -6.80
C LEU A 88 4.87 8.86 -7.66
N ASN A 89 6.09 8.81 -7.12
CA ASN A 89 7.30 9.13 -7.88
C ASN A 89 7.52 8.17 -9.05
N ILE A 90 7.33 6.87 -8.83
CA ILE A 90 7.41 5.86 -9.90
C ILE A 90 6.38 6.16 -10.99
N ALA A 91 5.13 6.45 -10.63
CA ALA A 91 4.10 6.80 -11.59
C ALA A 91 4.45 8.06 -12.40
N LYS A 92 4.90 9.12 -11.74
CA LYS A 92 5.27 10.41 -12.38
C LYS A 92 6.47 10.28 -13.32
N LEU A 93 7.49 9.52 -12.91
CA LEU A 93 8.76 9.48 -13.61
C LEU A 93 8.80 8.44 -14.73
N PHE A 94 8.07 7.34 -14.59
CA PHE A 94 8.21 6.20 -15.50
C PHE A 94 6.97 5.86 -16.31
N CYS A 95 5.77 6.25 -15.88
CA CYS A 95 4.58 6.06 -16.71
C CYS A 95 4.64 6.95 -17.96
N ARG A 96 4.31 6.37 -19.09
CA ARG A 96 4.36 7.04 -20.40
C ARG A 96 3.01 6.94 -21.08
N GLU A 97 2.58 8.02 -21.70
CA GLU A 97 1.38 8.02 -22.53
C GLU A 97 1.50 6.94 -23.61
N GLY A 98 0.52 6.05 -23.67
CA GLY A 98 0.44 4.97 -24.63
C GLY A 98 -0.51 5.31 -25.78
N LYS A 99 -0.37 4.59 -26.90
CA LYS A 99 -1.17 4.86 -28.10
C LYS A 99 -2.65 4.46 -27.95
N GLU A 100 -2.95 3.41 -27.18
CA GLU A 100 -4.32 2.89 -27.03
C GLU A 100 -4.54 2.29 -25.64
N LYS A 101 -5.76 2.44 -25.12
CA LYS A 101 -6.20 1.76 -23.90
C LYS A 101 -6.39 0.27 -24.18
N GLN A 102 -5.91 -0.57 -23.28
CA GLN A 102 -6.12 -2.02 -23.37
C GLN A 102 -7.44 -2.39 -22.67
N ALA A 103 -8.39 -2.88 -23.42
CA ALA A 103 -9.68 -3.28 -22.89
C ALA A 103 -9.51 -4.35 -21.78
N ASN A 104 -10.28 -4.21 -20.71
CA ASN A 104 -10.30 -5.14 -19.59
C ASN A 104 -8.93 -5.37 -18.91
N SER A 105 -8.02 -4.42 -19.00
CA SER A 105 -6.73 -4.49 -18.31
C SER A 105 -6.74 -3.68 -17.01
N VAL A 106 -6.02 -4.19 -15.99
CA VAL A 106 -6.02 -3.64 -14.63
C VAL A 106 -4.60 -3.41 -14.15
N ASN A 107 -4.32 -2.23 -13.59
CA ASN A 107 -3.17 -2.02 -12.74
C ASN A 107 -3.51 -2.43 -11.31
N ILE A 108 -2.63 -3.13 -10.62
CA ILE A 108 -2.71 -3.35 -9.17
C ILE A 108 -1.75 -2.37 -8.51
N ILE A 109 -2.25 -1.51 -7.62
CA ILE A 109 -1.46 -0.47 -6.94
C ILE A 109 -1.62 -0.64 -5.43
N GLY A 110 -0.49 -0.59 -4.68
CA GLY A 110 -0.46 -0.82 -3.25
C GLY A 110 -0.07 -2.24 -2.84
N ALA A 111 0.50 -3.03 -3.76
CA ALA A 111 0.94 -4.41 -3.47
C ALA A 111 2.30 -4.41 -2.77
N THR A 112 2.37 -4.01 -1.49
CA THR A 112 3.62 -4.06 -0.72
C THR A 112 3.75 -5.35 0.09
N PRO A 113 4.97 -5.84 0.33
CA PRO A 113 5.19 -6.96 1.25
C PRO A 113 4.80 -6.64 2.70
N LEU A 114 4.68 -5.36 3.06
CA LEU A 114 4.24 -4.92 4.39
C LEU A 114 2.75 -5.18 4.61
N ASP A 115 1.93 -4.98 3.57
CA ASP A 115 0.48 -5.17 3.64
C ASP A 115 0.05 -6.58 3.22
N PHE A 116 0.69 -7.15 2.19
CA PHE A 116 0.28 -8.43 1.61
C PHE A 116 1.24 -9.57 1.91
N SER A 117 2.31 -9.32 2.68
CA SER A 117 3.31 -10.32 3.00
C SER A 117 3.97 -10.92 1.74
N VAL A 118 4.61 -12.07 1.92
CA VAL A 118 5.18 -12.90 0.84
C VAL A 118 4.38 -14.21 0.66
N ASN A 119 3.13 -14.21 1.12
CA ASN A 119 2.20 -15.32 0.94
C ASN A 119 1.56 -15.29 -0.47
N THR A 120 0.49 -16.06 -0.67
CA THR A 120 -0.18 -16.17 -1.97
C THR A 120 -1.17 -15.05 -2.27
N SER A 121 -1.38 -14.06 -1.38
CA SER A 121 -2.46 -13.08 -1.52
C SER A 121 -2.40 -12.30 -2.84
N VAL A 122 -1.23 -11.78 -3.23
CA VAL A 122 -1.09 -11.05 -4.50
C VAL A 122 -1.32 -11.95 -5.71
N SER A 123 -0.82 -13.18 -5.68
CA SER A 123 -1.09 -14.16 -6.74
C SER A 123 -2.57 -14.53 -6.82
N SER A 124 -3.24 -14.60 -5.67
CA SER A 124 -4.69 -14.84 -5.59
C SER A 124 -5.49 -13.66 -6.14
N ILE A 125 -5.06 -12.41 -5.90
CA ILE A 125 -5.66 -11.22 -6.52
C ILE A 125 -5.52 -11.26 -8.05
N LYS A 126 -4.32 -11.55 -8.55
CA LYS A 126 -4.08 -11.69 -10.00
C LYS A 126 -4.97 -12.78 -10.61
N LYS A 127 -5.07 -13.93 -9.95
CA LYS A 127 -5.96 -15.01 -10.38
C LYS A 127 -7.43 -14.59 -10.35
N TRP A 128 -7.89 -13.95 -9.28
CA TRP A 128 -9.26 -13.46 -9.16
C TRP A 128 -9.60 -12.47 -10.27
N LEU A 129 -8.70 -11.55 -10.64
CA LEU A 129 -8.88 -10.64 -11.77
C LEU A 129 -9.08 -11.42 -13.09
N LEU A 130 -8.23 -12.41 -13.35
CA LEU A 130 -8.36 -13.27 -14.55
C LEU A 130 -9.69 -14.02 -14.58
N ASP A 131 -10.10 -14.61 -13.47
CA ASP A 131 -11.36 -15.34 -13.34
C ASP A 131 -12.59 -14.41 -13.54
N ASN A 132 -12.43 -13.09 -13.36
CA ASN A 132 -13.47 -12.07 -13.60
C ASN A 132 -13.38 -11.37 -14.98
N GLY A 133 -12.48 -11.84 -15.85
CA GLY A 133 -12.34 -11.36 -17.22
C GLY A 133 -11.40 -10.17 -17.41
N PHE A 134 -10.51 -9.92 -16.43
CA PHE A 134 -9.50 -8.87 -16.49
C PHE A 134 -8.09 -9.46 -16.69
N SER A 135 -7.25 -8.77 -17.47
CA SER A 135 -5.82 -9.03 -17.54
C SER A 135 -5.06 -8.05 -16.66
N VAL A 136 -3.97 -8.49 -16.03
CA VAL A 136 -3.12 -7.60 -15.24
C VAL A 136 -2.13 -6.90 -16.16
N GLN A 137 -2.21 -5.56 -16.23
CA GLN A 137 -1.29 -4.70 -16.98
C GLN A 137 0.01 -4.47 -16.23
N SER A 138 -0.11 -4.13 -14.95
CA SER A 138 1.03 -3.92 -14.05
C SER A 138 0.64 -4.22 -12.60
N CYS A 139 1.64 -4.54 -11.77
CA CYS A 139 1.47 -4.69 -10.34
C CYS A 139 2.57 -3.88 -9.64
N PHE A 140 2.27 -2.68 -9.18
CA PHE A 140 3.27 -1.81 -8.56
C PHE A 140 3.85 -2.45 -7.31
N ALA A 141 5.17 -2.53 -7.27
CA ALA A 141 6.07 -3.09 -6.29
C ALA A 141 6.25 -4.62 -6.31
N MET A 142 5.22 -5.44 -6.51
CA MET A 142 5.35 -6.91 -6.48
C MET A 142 5.16 -7.52 -7.86
N ASP A 143 6.16 -8.26 -8.34
CA ASP A 143 6.14 -9.02 -9.59
C ASP A 143 5.87 -8.20 -10.86
N SER A 144 6.38 -6.95 -10.93
CA SER A 144 6.38 -6.16 -12.15
C SER A 144 7.77 -5.63 -12.49
N SER A 145 8.02 -5.53 -13.77
CA SER A 145 9.16 -4.80 -14.31
C SER A 145 8.83 -3.31 -14.45
N LEU A 146 9.88 -2.48 -14.53
CA LEU A 146 9.70 -1.06 -14.82
C LEU A 146 9.03 -0.82 -16.19
N ASP A 147 9.27 -1.72 -17.15
CA ASP A 147 8.68 -1.64 -18.48
C ASP A 147 7.17 -1.88 -18.42
N GLU A 148 6.69 -2.85 -17.63
CA GLU A 148 5.25 -3.05 -17.37
C GLU A 148 4.62 -1.86 -16.66
N ILE A 149 5.28 -1.31 -15.63
CA ILE A 149 4.81 -0.12 -14.91
C ILE A 149 4.72 1.08 -15.86
N SER A 150 5.65 1.24 -16.79
CA SER A 150 5.64 2.34 -17.75
C SER A 150 4.39 2.34 -18.64
N THR A 151 3.78 1.19 -18.86
CA THR A 151 2.55 1.03 -19.64
C THR A 151 1.26 1.14 -18.82
N ALA A 152 1.36 1.42 -17.51
CA ALA A 152 0.17 1.57 -16.64
C ALA A 152 -0.89 2.58 -17.16
N PRO A 153 -0.52 3.69 -17.85
CA PRO A 153 -1.51 4.57 -18.47
C PRO A 153 -2.41 3.93 -19.53
N GLN A 154 -2.04 2.76 -20.06
CA GLN A 154 -2.82 2.04 -21.05
C GLN A 154 -3.90 1.14 -20.41
N ALA A 155 -3.88 0.94 -19.10
CA ALA A 155 -4.88 0.13 -18.42
C ALA A 155 -6.28 0.72 -18.52
N ALA A 156 -7.28 -0.14 -18.51
CA ALA A 156 -8.69 0.25 -18.48
C ALA A 156 -9.11 0.80 -17.11
N VAL A 157 -8.49 0.28 -16.02
CA VAL A 157 -8.79 0.69 -14.64
C VAL A 157 -7.60 0.35 -13.73
N SER A 158 -7.47 1.05 -12.59
CA SER A 158 -6.55 0.70 -11.52
C SER A 158 -7.31 0.12 -10.32
N LEU A 159 -6.86 -1.02 -9.78
CA LEU A 159 -7.32 -1.59 -8.52
C LEU A 159 -6.34 -1.16 -7.41
N VAL A 160 -6.82 -0.36 -6.46
CA VAL A 160 -6.05 0.12 -5.32
C VAL A 160 -6.33 -0.78 -4.12
N ILE A 161 -5.31 -1.52 -3.69
CA ILE A 161 -5.47 -2.56 -2.65
C ILE A 161 -4.89 -2.16 -1.29
N SER A 162 -4.21 -1.03 -1.19
CA SER A 162 -3.75 -0.41 0.05
C SER A 162 -3.83 1.12 -0.08
N SER A 163 -3.97 1.82 1.03
CA SER A 163 -4.10 3.28 1.05
C SER A 163 -2.86 4.01 0.50
N ASP A 164 -1.70 3.37 0.51
CA ASP A 164 -0.47 3.91 -0.08
C ASP A 164 -0.52 3.98 -1.62
N GLY A 165 -1.43 3.23 -2.26
CA GLY A 165 -1.64 3.27 -3.70
C GLY A 165 -2.50 4.43 -4.20
N ILE A 166 -3.23 5.13 -3.32
CA ILE A 166 -4.25 6.11 -3.72
C ILE A 166 -3.65 7.30 -4.49
N ALA A 167 -2.55 7.87 -4.02
CA ALA A 167 -1.95 9.04 -4.67
C ALA A 167 -1.45 8.73 -6.10
N ALA A 168 -0.87 7.55 -6.32
CA ALA A 168 -0.45 7.11 -7.65
C ALA A 168 -1.66 6.85 -8.57
N ALA A 169 -2.73 6.24 -8.04
CA ALA A 169 -3.95 6.01 -8.79
C ALA A 169 -4.65 7.32 -9.19
N LYS A 170 -4.72 8.29 -8.29
CA LYS A 170 -5.22 9.65 -8.59
C LYS A 170 -4.38 10.32 -9.68
N TYR A 171 -3.06 10.24 -9.58
CA TYR A 171 -2.19 10.78 -10.62
C TYR A 171 -2.45 10.15 -11.99
N LEU A 172 -2.63 8.81 -12.06
CA LEU A 172 -2.97 8.12 -13.30
C LEU A 172 -4.34 8.52 -13.83
N PHE A 173 -5.30 8.79 -12.95
CA PHE A 173 -6.62 9.28 -13.35
C PHE A 173 -6.55 10.72 -13.89
N ASP A 174 -5.94 11.63 -13.13
CA ASP A 174 -5.89 13.04 -13.47
C ASP A 174 -5.06 13.33 -14.74
N THR A 175 -3.99 12.53 -14.96
CA THR A 175 -3.07 12.75 -16.07
C THR A 175 -3.45 11.95 -17.32
N TYR A 176 -3.92 10.71 -17.15
CA TYR A 176 -4.13 9.76 -18.26
C TYR A 176 -5.57 9.26 -18.37
N GLY A 177 -6.47 9.69 -17.50
CA GLY A 177 -7.87 9.25 -17.50
C GLY A 177 -8.04 7.76 -17.19
N VAL A 178 -7.16 7.16 -16.36
CA VAL A 178 -7.31 5.78 -15.89
C VAL A 178 -8.13 5.78 -14.60
N PRO A 179 -9.42 5.40 -14.63
CA PRO A 179 -10.23 5.38 -13.42
C PRO A 179 -9.67 4.37 -12.41
N TYR A 180 -10.03 4.50 -11.14
CA TYR A 180 -9.59 3.57 -10.12
C TYR A 180 -10.73 3.09 -9.22
N VAL A 181 -10.55 1.87 -8.70
CA VAL A 181 -11.45 1.28 -7.72
C VAL A 181 -10.64 0.92 -6.48
N VAL A 182 -11.12 1.31 -5.29
CA VAL A 182 -10.46 1.04 -4.03
C VAL A 182 -11.13 -0.16 -3.35
N GLY A 183 -10.35 -1.18 -3.01
CA GLY A 183 -10.79 -2.38 -2.29
C GLY A 183 -9.89 -3.57 -2.52
N VAL A 184 -9.89 -4.49 -1.57
CA VAL A 184 -9.21 -5.80 -1.66
C VAL A 184 -10.28 -6.87 -1.83
N PRO A 185 -10.14 -7.83 -2.79
CA PRO A 185 -11.17 -8.86 -3.01
C PRO A 185 -11.16 -9.93 -1.91
N VAL A 186 -11.36 -9.53 -0.66
CA VAL A 186 -11.49 -10.44 0.49
C VAL A 186 -12.90 -11.00 0.56
N GLY A 187 -13.00 -12.28 0.92
CA GLY A 187 -14.30 -12.96 1.03
C GLY A 187 -14.99 -13.18 -0.32
N LYS A 188 -16.18 -13.74 -0.28
CA LYS A 188 -16.96 -14.05 -1.50
C LYS A 188 -17.92 -12.92 -1.89
N SER A 189 -18.58 -12.33 -0.91
CA SER A 189 -19.58 -11.30 -1.14
C SER A 189 -18.95 -9.99 -1.60
N PHE A 190 -17.95 -9.52 -0.86
CA PHE A 190 -17.25 -8.30 -1.20
C PHE A 190 -16.45 -8.42 -2.51
N SER A 191 -15.81 -9.57 -2.77
CA SER A 191 -15.14 -9.83 -4.05
C SER A 191 -16.08 -9.71 -5.25
N LYS A 192 -17.32 -10.21 -5.13
CA LYS A 192 -18.33 -10.07 -6.18
C LYS A 192 -18.73 -8.60 -6.40
N LYS A 193 -18.95 -7.85 -5.32
CA LYS A 193 -19.22 -6.40 -5.39
C LYS A 193 -18.08 -5.67 -6.08
N LEU A 194 -16.83 -5.92 -5.65
CA LEU A 194 -15.64 -5.28 -6.20
C LEU A 194 -15.47 -5.55 -7.70
N SER A 195 -15.76 -6.78 -8.17
CA SER A 195 -15.76 -7.12 -9.59
C SER A 195 -16.80 -6.31 -10.37
N THR A 196 -17.99 -6.10 -9.80
CA THR A 196 -19.03 -5.26 -10.41
C THR A 196 -18.60 -3.81 -10.49
N ASP A 197 -17.99 -3.29 -9.42
CA ASP A 197 -17.49 -1.92 -9.36
C ASP A 197 -16.33 -1.68 -10.36
N LEU A 198 -15.43 -2.66 -10.53
CA LEU A 198 -14.39 -2.61 -11.57
C LEU A 198 -15.01 -2.50 -12.99
N LYS A 199 -16.00 -3.32 -13.31
CA LYS A 199 -16.68 -3.26 -14.61
C LYS A 199 -17.40 -1.93 -14.83
N ARG A 200 -18.02 -1.39 -13.77
CA ARG A 200 -18.68 -0.07 -13.81
C ARG A 200 -17.64 1.05 -14.00
N ALA A 201 -16.52 1.01 -13.29
CA ALA A 201 -15.45 1.99 -13.46
C ALA A 201 -14.90 2.03 -14.90
N VAL A 202 -14.74 0.85 -15.53
CA VAL A 202 -14.31 0.75 -16.93
C VAL A 202 -15.36 1.33 -17.88
N SER A 203 -16.65 1.01 -17.68
CA SER A 203 -17.71 1.43 -18.61
C SER A 203 -18.08 2.89 -18.49
N GLU A 204 -18.02 3.46 -17.27
CA GLU A 204 -18.46 4.83 -16.97
C GLU A 204 -17.30 5.82 -16.83
N GLY A 205 -16.05 5.34 -16.73
CA GLY A 205 -14.88 6.20 -16.52
C GLY A 205 -14.82 6.85 -15.14
N VAL A 206 -15.45 6.26 -14.11
CA VAL A 206 -15.59 6.83 -12.76
C VAL A 206 -14.70 6.14 -11.75
N CYS A 207 -14.24 6.91 -10.77
CA CYS A 207 -13.50 6.37 -9.62
C CYS A 207 -14.49 5.91 -8.53
N ILE A 208 -14.25 4.74 -7.94
CA ILE A 208 -15.17 4.11 -6.98
C ILE A 208 -14.42 3.69 -5.72
N ASN A 209 -14.94 4.06 -4.56
CA ASN A 209 -14.56 3.45 -3.28
C ASN A 209 -15.55 2.33 -2.95
N SER A 210 -15.17 1.08 -3.22
CA SER A 210 -16.02 -0.08 -2.93
C SER A 210 -16.23 -0.33 -1.43
N CYS A 211 -15.35 0.20 -0.59
CA CYS A 211 -15.42 0.07 0.87
C CYS A 211 -16.40 1.08 1.51
N GLY A 212 -16.80 2.14 0.79
CA GLY A 212 -17.54 3.27 1.36
C GLY A 212 -18.96 2.94 1.83
N GLU A 213 -19.61 1.98 1.19
CA GLU A 213 -20.94 1.51 1.55
C GLU A 213 -20.89 0.06 2.00
N LYS A 214 -21.30 -0.20 3.24
CA LYS A 214 -21.38 -1.54 3.81
C LYS A 214 -22.72 -1.76 4.52
N ALA A 215 -23.29 -2.93 4.33
CA ALA A 215 -24.38 -3.39 5.16
C ALA A 215 -23.85 -3.73 6.56
N VAL A 216 -24.51 -3.27 7.61
CA VAL A 216 -24.14 -3.62 8.98
C VAL A 216 -25.00 -4.81 9.44
N GLU A 217 -24.38 -5.99 9.49
CA GLU A 217 -25.00 -7.22 9.96
C GLU A 217 -24.50 -7.61 11.37
N ASN A 218 -23.23 -7.31 11.65
CA ASN A 218 -22.53 -7.64 12.89
C ASN A 218 -22.21 -6.39 13.72
N ALA A 219 -23.24 -5.85 14.40
CA ALA A 219 -23.12 -4.63 15.21
C ALA A 219 -22.09 -4.70 16.36
N HIS A 220 -21.71 -5.90 16.77
CA HIS A 220 -20.79 -6.15 17.89
C HIS A 220 -19.38 -6.55 17.44
N MET A 221 -19.08 -6.46 16.15
CA MET A 221 -17.79 -6.78 15.56
C MET A 221 -17.03 -5.52 15.19
N ILE A 222 -15.73 -5.52 15.44
CA ILE A 222 -14.78 -4.51 15.00
C ILE A 222 -13.63 -5.17 14.26
N VAL A 223 -13.21 -4.57 13.16
CA VAL A 223 -11.99 -4.93 12.42
C VAL A 223 -10.98 -3.79 12.59
N ALA A 224 -9.75 -4.10 12.99
CA ALA A 224 -8.69 -3.12 13.13
C ALA A 224 -7.49 -3.48 12.25
N GLY A 225 -6.99 -2.51 11.45
CA GLY A 225 -5.87 -2.76 10.54
C GLY A 225 -5.61 -1.62 9.55
N GLU A 226 -4.97 -1.97 8.42
CA GLU A 226 -4.76 -1.05 7.31
C GLU A 226 -6.10 -0.68 6.66
N SER A 227 -6.26 0.59 6.26
CA SER A 227 -7.56 1.17 5.90
C SER A 227 -8.31 0.40 4.81
N VAL A 228 -7.68 0.09 3.69
CA VAL A 228 -8.35 -0.57 2.55
C VAL A 228 -8.66 -2.02 2.87
N PHE A 229 -7.68 -2.75 3.43
CA PHE A 229 -7.86 -4.15 3.78
C PHE A 229 -8.91 -4.32 4.88
N ALA A 230 -8.79 -3.54 5.97
CA ALA A 230 -9.72 -3.62 7.10
C ALA A 230 -11.15 -3.21 6.70
N SER A 231 -11.30 -2.17 5.86
CA SER A 231 -12.62 -1.75 5.36
C SER A 231 -13.25 -2.78 4.43
N SER A 232 -12.44 -3.41 3.56
CA SER A 232 -12.89 -4.51 2.69
C SER A 232 -13.36 -5.73 3.50
N LEU A 233 -12.58 -6.11 4.51
CA LEU A 233 -12.93 -7.20 5.42
C LEU A 233 -14.16 -6.87 6.27
N GLY A 234 -14.23 -5.63 6.75
CA GLY A 234 -15.40 -5.12 7.46
C GLY A 234 -16.69 -5.17 6.62
N ALA A 235 -16.59 -4.84 5.33
CA ALA A 235 -17.70 -4.94 4.39
C ALA A 235 -18.11 -6.40 4.11
N GLU A 236 -17.15 -7.31 3.97
CA GLU A 236 -17.43 -8.75 3.80
C GLU A 236 -18.17 -9.33 5.01
N LEU A 237 -17.72 -8.97 6.21
CA LEU A 237 -18.28 -9.51 7.47
C LEU A 237 -19.47 -8.72 8.01
N GLY A 238 -19.87 -7.64 7.38
CA GLY A 238 -20.92 -6.75 7.90
C GLY A 238 -20.55 -6.11 9.25
N ALA A 239 -19.25 -5.92 9.53
CA ALA A 239 -18.78 -5.32 10.78
C ALA A 239 -19.18 -3.85 10.87
N LYS A 240 -19.73 -3.44 12.02
CA LYS A 240 -20.16 -2.05 12.25
C LYS A 240 -18.99 -1.07 12.20
N THR A 241 -17.89 -1.42 12.80
CA THR A 241 -16.77 -0.50 13.00
C THR A 241 -15.50 -1.06 12.35
N VAL A 242 -14.76 -0.19 11.67
CA VAL A 242 -13.40 -0.44 11.27
C VAL A 242 -12.52 0.60 11.96
N ALA A 243 -11.44 0.14 12.60
CA ALA A 243 -10.46 1.01 13.23
C ALA A 243 -9.12 0.92 12.49
N THR A 244 -8.51 2.05 12.17
CA THR A 244 -7.16 2.11 11.60
C THR A 244 -6.21 2.68 12.65
N VAL A 245 -5.11 1.99 12.91
CA VAL A 245 -4.18 2.30 14.00
C VAL A 245 -2.78 2.46 13.46
N GLY A 246 -2.14 3.57 13.84
CA GLY A 246 -0.78 3.87 13.39
C GLY A 246 -0.66 4.08 11.89
N ILE A 247 -1.76 4.15 11.18
CA ILE A 247 -1.89 4.32 9.74
C ILE A 247 -2.60 5.63 9.43
N ARG A 248 -2.25 6.21 8.30
CA ARG A 248 -2.83 7.45 7.83
C ARG A 248 -4.35 7.32 7.67
N ASN A 249 -5.08 8.34 8.13
CA ASN A 249 -6.48 8.46 7.81
C ASN A 249 -6.66 8.55 6.29
N SER A 250 -7.49 7.69 5.74
CA SER A 250 -7.69 7.53 4.29
C SER A 250 -9.11 7.95 3.91
N GLU A 251 -9.26 8.46 2.70
CA GLU A 251 -10.56 8.70 2.05
C GLU A 251 -11.40 7.41 1.90
N VAL A 252 -10.81 6.27 2.21
CA VAL A 252 -11.44 4.94 2.17
C VAL A 252 -12.39 4.72 3.35
N LEU A 253 -12.17 5.40 4.47
CA LEU A 253 -12.99 5.20 5.66
C LEU A 253 -14.44 5.65 5.42
N SER A 254 -15.39 4.82 5.81
CA SER A 254 -16.81 5.17 5.84
C SER A 254 -17.13 6.08 7.05
N GLY A 255 -18.34 6.65 7.10
CA GLY A 255 -18.76 7.51 8.21
C GLY A 255 -18.83 6.81 9.58
N THR A 256 -18.78 5.46 9.61
CA THR A 256 -18.74 4.65 10.85
C THR A 256 -17.34 4.17 11.21
N ASP A 257 -16.35 4.44 10.37
CA ASP A 257 -14.98 3.99 10.56
C ASP A 257 -14.17 5.05 11.31
N ILE A 258 -13.21 4.60 12.12
CA ILE A 258 -12.51 5.45 13.08
C ILE A 258 -11.01 5.34 12.84
N PHE A 259 -10.37 6.48 12.67
CA PHE A 259 -8.91 6.55 12.71
C PHE A 259 -8.45 6.72 14.15
N CYS A 260 -7.73 5.73 14.68
CA CYS A 260 -7.17 5.74 16.02
C CYS A 260 -5.70 6.20 15.97
N LYS A 261 -5.39 7.24 16.73
CA LYS A 261 -4.02 7.75 16.85
C LYS A 261 -3.26 7.13 18.00
N GLU A 262 -3.97 6.71 19.03
CA GLU A 262 -3.40 6.23 20.28
C GLU A 262 -3.97 4.85 20.66
N GLU A 263 -3.16 4.06 21.36
CA GLU A 263 -3.53 2.73 21.83
C GLU A 263 -4.73 2.77 22.80
N ALA A 264 -4.82 3.81 23.62
CA ALA A 264 -5.93 3.99 24.56
C ALA A 264 -7.30 4.18 23.88
N GLU A 265 -7.31 4.82 22.69
CA GLU A 265 -8.53 4.95 21.87
C GLU A 265 -8.97 3.58 21.35
N LEU A 266 -8.00 2.77 20.91
CA LEU A 266 -8.26 1.42 20.42
C LEU A 266 -8.74 0.49 21.54
N GLU A 267 -8.12 0.52 22.73
CA GLU A 267 -8.57 -0.23 23.91
C GLU A 267 -10.04 0.09 24.24
N LYS A 268 -10.40 1.38 24.24
CA LYS A 268 -11.76 1.82 24.47
C LYS A 268 -12.73 1.30 23.40
N LEU A 269 -12.36 1.32 22.13
CA LEU A 269 -13.17 0.76 21.06
C LEU A 269 -13.34 -0.76 21.20
N PHE A 270 -12.28 -1.48 21.50
CA PHE A 270 -12.33 -2.93 21.69
C PHE A 270 -13.27 -3.31 22.82
N SER A 271 -13.29 -2.54 23.93
CA SER A 271 -14.17 -2.80 25.06
C SER A 271 -15.67 -2.65 24.75
N GLN A 272 -16.02 -1.98 23.66
CA GLN A 272 -17.41 -1.77 23.21
C GLN A 272 -17.92 -2.87 22.27
N HIS A 273 -17.04 -3.82 21.88
CA HIS A 273 -17.35 -4.86 20.91
C HIS A 273 -17.19 -6.26 21.55
N LYS A 274 -17.93 -7.23 21.02
CA LYS A 274 -17.83 -8.63 21.47
C LYS A 274 -16.78 -9.42 20.72
N THR A 275 -16.52 -9.05 19.46
CA THR A 275 -15.55 -9.71 18.60
C THR A 275 -14.61 -8.65 18.02
N VAL A 276 -13.32 -8.87 18.20
CA VAL A 276 -12.23 -8.03 17.70
C VAL A 276 -11.39 -8.83 16.73
N ILE A 277 -11.27 -8.35 15.49
CA ILE A 277 -10.39 -8.93 14.47
C ILE A 277 -9.24 -7.94 14.29
N ALA A 278 -8.03 -8.31 14.69
CA ALA A 278 -6.87 -7.43 14.66
C ALA A 278 -5.54 -8.20 14.66
N ASP A 279 -4.44 -7.47 14.40
CA ASP A 279 -3.10 -8.01 14.54
C ASP A 279 -2.84 -8.48 15.98
N PRO A 280 -2.14 -9.62 16.17
CA PRO A 280 -1.82 -10.16 17.51
C PRO A 280 -1.12 -9.17 18.45
N LEU A 281 -0.44 -8.14 17.93
CA LEU A 281 0.15 -7.06 18.71
C LEU A 281 -0.87 -6.37 19.62
N PHE A 282 -2.11 -6.27 19.17
CA PHE A 282 -3.20 -5.60 19.91
C PHE A 282 -3.94 -6.52 20.89
N ARG A 283 -3.59 -7.81 20.96
CA ARG A 283 -4.24 -8.74 21.91
C ARG A 283 -4.16 -8.29 23.37
N PRO A 284 -3.04 -7.73 23.89
CA PRO A 284 -2.95 -7.31 25.30
C PRO A 284 -3.97 -6.25 25.73
N ILE A 285 -4.39 -5.38 24.79
CA ILE A 285 -5.39 -4.34 25.07
C ILE A 285 -6.83 -4.80 24.84
N CYS A 286 -7.02 -5.98 24.26
CA CYS A 286 -8.35 -6.55 24.04
C CYS A 286 -8.83 -7.29 25.30
N LYS A 287 -9.47 -6.55 26.22
CA LYS A 287 -9.99 -7.09 27.49
C LYS A 287 -11.48 -7.40 27.34
N GLY A 288 -11.88 -8.67 27.55
CA GLY A 288 -13.28 -9.08 27.63
C GLY A 288 -13.99 -9.36 26.29
N ALA A 289 -13.38 -9.12 25.15
CA ALA A 289 -13.88 -9.49 23.84
C ALA A 289 -13.22 -10.79 23.32
N SER A 290 -13.91 -11.50 22.44
CA SER A 290 -13.30 -12.58 21.65
C SER A 290 -12.31 -11.99 20.65
N PHE A 291 -11.06 -12.39 20.73
CA PHE A 291 -10.00 -11.88 19.86
C PHE A 291 -9.68 -12.87 18.73
N VAL A 292 -9.89 -12.44 17.51
CA VAL A 292 -9.54 -13.16 16.28
C VAL A 292 -8.25 -12.59 15.72
N SER A 293 -7.23 -13.42 15.64
CA SER A 293 -5.90 -13.00 15.18
C SER A 293 -5.86 -12.84 13.67
N LEU A 294 -5.48 -11.65 13.22
CA LEU A 294 -5.23 -11.32 11.81
C LEU A 294 -3.86 -10.65 11.69
N PRO A 295 -2.78 -11.43 11.61
CA PRO A 295 -1.43 -10.87 11.58
C PRO A 295 -1.17 -10.01 10.36
N HIS A 296 -0.40 -8.92 10.56
CA HIS A 296 -0.02 -7.98 9.52
C HIS A 296 1.46 -7.59 9.68
N VAL A 297 2.23 -7.66 8.59
CA VAL A 297 3.69 -7.48 8.66
C VAL A 297 4.09 -6.10 9.15
N ALA A 298 3.34 -5.05 8.77
CA ALA A 298 3.66 -3.70 9.21
C ALA A 298 3.43 -3.46 10.72
N PHE A 299 2.63 -4.28 11.40
CA PHE A 299 2.38 -4.16 12.85
C PHE A 299 3.29 -5.10 13.64
N SER A 300 3.15 -6.41 13.45
CA SER A 300 3.86 -7.42 14.23
C SER A 300 5.15 -7.93 13.58
N GLY A 301 5.57 -7.33 12.47
CA GLY A 301 6.77 -7.72 11.75
C GLY A 301 6.68 -9.15 11.23
N ARG A 302 7.76 -9.93 11.44
CA ARG A 302 7.84 -11.32 10.99
C ARG A 302 7.45 -12.34 12.05
N CYS A 303 6.97 -11.89 13.22
CA CYS A 303 6.65 -12.78 14.35
C CYS A 303 5.58 -13.81 13.99
N PHE A 304 4.60 -13.40 13.17
CA PHE A 304 3.46 -14.25 12.78
C PHE A 304 3.38 -14.47 11.27
N LEU A 305 4.50 -14.38 10.56
CA LEU A 305 4.54 -14.42 9.09
C LEU A 305 3.87 -15.67 8.50
N LYS A 306 3.97 -16.81 9.18
CA LYS A 306 3.37 -18.10 8.73
C LYS A 306 1.87 -18.18 8.98
N ASP A 307 1.35 -17.32 9.85
CA ASP A 307 -0.05 -17.33 10.28
C ASP A 307 -0.90 -16.31 9.52
N ILE A 308 -0.29 -15.52 8.62
CA ILE A 308 -1.01 -14.55 7.80
C ILE A 308 -1.87 -15.30 6.78
N PRO A 309 -3.21 -15.22 6.86
CA PRO A 309 -4.08 -15.96 5.96
C PRO A 309 -4.18 -15.29 4.59
N ASP A 310 -4.37 -16.09 3.56
CA ASP A 310 -4.85 -15.61 2.27
C ASP A 310 -6.38 -15.66 2.26
N LEU A 311 -7.02 -14.49 2.33
CA LEU A 311 -8.48 -14.31 2.39
C LEU A 311 -9.10 -13.97 1.02
N ILE A 312 -8.29 -13.89 -0.04
CA ILE A 312 -8.72 -13.42 -1.34
C ILE A 312 -9.73 -14.40 -1.97
N ASP A 313 -10.94 -13.92 -2.21
CA ASP A 313 -12.06 -14.66 -2.78
C ASP A 313 -12.35 -16.00 -2.08
N LYS A 314 -12.21 -16.04 -0.74
CA LYS A 314 -12.38 -17.25 0.08
C LYS A 314 -13.46 -17.06 1.14
N ASP A 315 -13.89 -18.16 1.75
CA ASP A 315 -14.79 -18.14 2.91
C ASP A 315 -14.03 -17.67 4.14
N VAL A 316 -14.17 -16.37 4.44
CA VAL A 316 -13.47 -15.68 5.53
C VAL A 316 -13.89 -16.21 6.88
N SER A 317 -15.20 -16.45 7.09
CA SER A 317 -15.72 -16.94 8.37
C SER A 317 -15.14 -18.30 8.75
N LYS A 318 -14.98 -19.17 7.76
CA LYS A 318 -14.37 -20.47 7.95
C LYS A 318 -12.86 -20.37 8.26
N ILE A 319 -12.13 -19.48 7.55
CA ILE A 319 -10.67 -19.35 7.75
C ILE A 319 -10.36 -18.71 9.09
N LEU A 320 -11.13 -17.72 9.51
CA LEU A 320 -10.94 -17.00 10.77
C LEU A 320 -11.65 -17.65 11.97
N ASN A 321 -12.38 -18.76 11.76
CA ASN A 321 -13.16 -19.45 12.78
C ASN A 321 -14.17 -18.53 13.51
N LEU A 322 -14.94 -17.76 12.72
CA LEU A 322 -15.96 -16.81 13.19
C LEU A 322 -17.33 -17.48 13.39
#